data_1b2c23da5836c3e7e4a9e812f38a4d59
#
_entry.id   1b2c23da5836c3e7e4a9e812f38a4d59
#
_cell.length_a   1.000
_cell.length_b   1.000
_cell.length_c   1.000
_cell.angle_alpha   90.00
_cell.angle_beta   90.00
_cell.angle_gamma   90.00
#
_symmetry.space_group_name_H-M   'P 1'
#
loop_
_entity.id
_entity.type
_entity.pdbx_description
1 polymer ?
#
loop_
_entity_poly.entity_id
_entity_poly.type
_entity_poly.pdbx_seq_one_letter_code
_entity_poly.pdbx_strand_id
1 'polypeptide(L)'
;MDFSLDRLSNVRLAGIELTQIDSWDDLGFADAARLALAVTQKSLPMDFRAHLLAENPADNDTEARLLRMDWTLLLQDRETVSGVFENEVLLPPGQPQDIPLTISLNLVDFFEGSAQDLLELALSIAGAGGAPKDVALRATPVINTPLGPIRYPQPITILNREVGNQ
;
A
#
# COMPACT_ATOMS: atom_id res chain seq x y z
N MET A 1 6.14 -8.43 -17.28
CA MET A 1 4.98 -8.06 -16.44
C MET A 1 5.41 -6.93 -15.52
N ASP A 2 4.67 -5.84 -15.54
CA ASP A 2 5.03 -4.63 -14.78
C ASP A 2 4.05 -4.39 -13.65
N PHE A 3 4.58 -4.12 -12.46
CA PHE A 3 3.77 -3.77 -11.30
C PHE A 3 4.21 -2.42 -10.77
N SER A 4 3.25 -1.59 -10.39
CA SER A 4 3.53 -0.30 -9.76
C SER A 4 2.49 0.03 -8.71
N LEU A 5 2.86 0.85 -7.74
CA LEU A 5 1.94 1.35 -6.74
C LEU A 5 1.31 2.64 -7.29
N ASP A 6 0.01 2.62 -7.47
CA ASP A 6 -0.73 3.75 -8.04
C ASP A 6 -1.10 4.77 -6.97
N ARG A 7 -1.86 4.33 -5.96
CA ARG A 7 -2.33 5.22 -4.91
C ARG A 7 -2.78 4.43 -3.69
N LEU A 8 -2.98 5.16 -2.60
CA LEU A 8 -3.66 4.65 -1.41
C LEU A 8 -5.03 5.32 -1.33
N SER A 9 -6.03 4.58 -0.89
CA SER A 9 -7.38 5.12 -0.70
C SER A 9 -7.94 4.68 0.64
N ASN A 10 -8.98 5.38 1.09
CA ASN A 10 -9.67 5.08 2.35
C ASN A 10 -8.72 5.02 3.54
N VAL A 11 -7.76 5.94 3.58
CA VAL A 11 -6.75 5.96 4.64
C VAL A 11 -7.37 6.49 5.92
N ARG A 12 -7.27 5.68 6.98
CA ARG A 12 -7.77 6.04 8.31
C ARG A 12 -6.71 5.75 9.36
N LEU A 13 -6.64 6.64 10.34
CA LEU A 13 -5.77 6.47 11.49
C LEU A 13 -6.62 6.56 12.75
N ALA A 14 -6.66 5.46 13.52
CA ALA A 14 -7.53 5.34 14.71
C ALA A 14 -9.00 5.69 14.37
N GLY A 15 -9.46 5.32 13.18
CA GLY A 15 -10.81 5.61 12.70
C GLY A 15 -11.00 6.99 12.11
N ILE A 16 -9.98 7.84 12.13
CA ILE A 16 -10.05 9.19 11.58
C ILE A 16 -9.66 9.15 10.11
N GLU A 17 -10.55 9.65 9.25
CA GLU A 17 -10.30 9.68 7.82
C GLU A 17 -9.30 10.79 7.48
N LEU A 18 -8.21 10.42 6.79
CA LEU A 18 -7.10 11.35 6.54
C LEU A 18 -7.21 12.15 5.24
N THR A 19 -8.22 11.89 4.41
CA THR A 19 -8.33 12.53 3.10
C THR A 19 -8.52 14.04 3.17
N GLN A 20 -9.04 14.55 4.27
CA GLN A 20 -9.32 15.98 4.43
C GLN A 20 -8.41 16.66 5.44
N ILE A 21 -7.34 15.97 5.83
CA ILE A 21 -6.42 16.45 6.85
C ILE A 21 -5.05 16.59 6.22
N ASP A 22 -4.45 17.76 6.31
CA ASP A 22 -3.11 18.04 5.80
C ASP A 22 -2.07 18.10 6.90
N SER A 23 -2.47 18.39 8.14
CA SER A 23 -1.55 18.51 9.26
C SER A 23 -2.30 18.32 10.57
N TRP A 24 -1.52 18.24 11.65
CA TRP A 24 -2.07 18.15 13.01
C TRP A 24 -3.06 19.28 13.31
N ASP A 25 -2.81 20.48 12.78
CA ASP A 25 -3.64 21.65 13.04
C ASP A 25 -5.04 21.53 12.44
N ASP A 26 -5.24 20.64 11.49
CA ASP A 26 -6.56 20.41 10.89
C ASP A 26 -7.45 19.52 11.74
N LEU A 27 -6.92 18.92 12.80
CA LEU A 27 -7.70 18.08 13.68
C LEU A 27 -8.56 18.88 14.65
N GLY A 28 -9.79 18.43 14.87
CA GLY A 28 -10.58 18.92 15.98
C GLY A 28 -10.04 18.44 17.31
N PHE A 29 -10.45 19.08 18.39
CA PHE A 29 -10.00 18.73 19.73
C PHE A 29 -10.28 17.24 20.06
N ALA A 30 -11.47 16.74 19.70
CA ALA A 30 -11.84 15.35 19.99
C ALA A 30 -10.95 14.36 19.26
N ASP A 31 -10.61 14.63 18.00
CA ASP A 31 -9.76 13.75 17.22
C ASP A 31 -8.32 13.77 17.72
N ALA A 32 -7.81 14.96 18.08
CA ALA A 32 -6.47 15.07 18.65
C ALA A 32 -6.40 14.29 19.96
N ALA A 33 -7.42 14.38 20.80
CA ALA A 33 -7.46 13.64 22.06
C ALA A 33 -7.53 12.13 21.82
N ARG A 34 -8.27 11.70 20.80
CA ARG A 34 -8.35 10.28 20.42
C ARG A 34 -6.99 9.73 20.02
N LEU A 35 -6.25 10.48 19.21
CA LEU A 35 -4.93 10.05 18.79
C LEU A 35 -3.95 9.99 19.97
N ALA A 36 -3.99 10.99 20.83
CA ALA A 36 -3.13 11.00 22.02
C ALA A 36 -3.41 9.80 22.91
N LEU A 37 -4.69 9.47 23.13
CA LEU A 37 -5.06 8.31 23.92
C LEU A 37 -4.62 7.01 23.26
N ALA A 38 -4.78 6.91 21.95
CA ALA A 38 -4.40 5.71 21.19
C ALA A 38 -2.89 5.45 21.33
N VAL A 39 -2.09 6.48 21.21
CA VAL A 39 -0.62 6.34 21.38
C VAL A 39 -0.28 5.91 22.81
N THR A 40 -0.94 6.50 23.79
CA THR A 40 -0.73 6.14 25.19
C THR A 40 -1.09 4.67 25.44
N GLN A 41 -2.14 4.18 24.79
CA GLN A 41 -2.56 2.79 24.93
C GLN A 41 -1.80 1.84 24.00
N LYS A 42 -0.87 2.35 23.21
CA LYS A 42 -0.07 1.59 22.25
C LYS A 42 -0.93 0.86 21.22
N SER A 43 -2.04 1.49 20.84
CA SER A 43 -2.96 0.96 19.84
C SER A 43 -3.35 2.07 18.89
N LEU A 44 -2.60 2.21 17.79
CA LEU A 44 -2.83 3.23 16.78
C LEU A 44 -3.06 2.55 15.43
N PRO A 45 -4.27 2.03 15.20
CA PRO A 45 -4.55 1.30 13.95
C PRO A 45 -4.57 2.25 12.76
N MET A 46 -3.91 1.83 11.69
CA MET A 46 -3.93 2.51 10.40
C MET A 46 -4.48 1.53 9.38
N ASP A 47 -5.52 1.95 8.67
CA ASP A 47 -6.18 1.13 7.65
C ASP A 47 -6.17 1.87 6.33
N PHE A 48 -5.91 1.16 5.25
CA PHE A 48 -5.99 1.75 3.92
C PHE A 48 -6.09 0.66 2.86
N ARG A 49 -6.40 1.09 1.64
CA ARG A 49 -6.38 0.22 0.48
C ARG A 49 -5.26 0.68 -0.43
N ALA A 50 -4.33 -0.22 -0.73
CA ALA A 50 -3.26 0.05 -1.67
C ALA A 50 -3.69 -0.43 -3.05
N HIS A 51 -3.62 0.46 -4.03
CA HIS A 51 -3.97 0.13 -5.41
C HIS A 51 -2.71 -0.10 -6.21
N LEU A 52 -2.51 -1.33 -6.65
CA LEU A 52 -1.42 -1.69 -7.55
C LEU A 52 -1.94 -1.70 -8.97
N LEU A 53 -1.08 -1.30 -9.90
CA LEU A 53 -1.34 -1.50 -11.32
C LEU A 53 -0.46 -2.64 -11.79
N ALA A 54 -1.08 -3.63 -12.43
CA ALA A 54 -0.38 -4.74 -13.07
C ALA A 54 -0.61 -4.63 -14.56
N GLU A 55 0.46 -4.64 -15.33
CA GLU A 55 0.39 -4.53 -16.78
C GLU A 55 1.15 -5.66 -17.44
N ASN A 56 0.43 -6.39 -18.30
CA ASN A 56 1.02 -7.33 -19.22
C ASN A 56 1.46 -6.51 -20.43
N PRO A 57 2.77 -6.50 -20.80
CA PRO A 57 3.25 -5.64 -21.88
C PRO A 57 2.47 -5.85 -23.17
N ALA A 58 2.27 -4.75 -23.91
CA ALA A 58 1.47 -4.78 -25.13
C ALA A 58 2.06 -5.65 -26.24
N ASP A 59 3.37 -5.89 -26.21
CA ASP A 59 4.07 -6.75 -27.19
C ASP A 59 3.97 -8.24 -26.87
N ASN A 60 3.36 -8.61 -25.74
CA ASN A 60 3.04 -10.00 -25.47
C ASN A 60 1.83 -10.42 -26.29
N ASP A 61 1.88 -11.63 -26.84
CA ASP A 61 0.82 -12.12 -27.71
C ASP A 61 -0.32 -12.80 -26.95
N THR A 62 -0.12 -13.11 -25.70
CA THR A 62 -1.07 -13.90 -24.93
C THR A 62 -1.45 -13.22 -23.62
N GLU A 63 -2.69 -13.51 -23.19
CA GLU A 63 -3.14 -13.08 -21.89
C GLU A 63 -2.40 -13.85 -20.80
N ALA A 64 -2.21 -13.18 -19.68
CA ALA A 64 -1.73 -13.81 -18.46
C ALA A 64 -2.80 -13.65 -17.39
N ARG A 65 -2.65 -14.37 -16.29
CA ARG A 65 -3.60 -14.29 -15.19
C ARG A 65 -2.85 -14.34 -13.88
N LEU A 66 -3.06 -13.33 -13.05
CA LEU A 66 -2.51 -13.33 -11.70
C LEU A 66 -3.35 -14.29 -10.87
N LEU A 67 -2.71 -15.29 -10.28
CA LEU A 67 -3.40 -16.28 -9.46
C LEU A 67 -3.32 -15.96 -7.98
N ARG A 68 -2.17 -15.43 -7.57
CA ARG A 68 -1.88 -15.21 -6.17
C ARG A 68 -0.69 -14.26 -6.06
N MET A 69 -0.64 -13.51 -4.96
CA MET A 69 0.51 -12.66 -4.69
C MET A 69 0.72 -12.54 -3.19
N ASP A 70 1.86 -13.04 -2.71
CA ASP A 70 2.29 -12.81 -1.35
C ASP A 70 2.93 -11.43 -1.30
N TRP A 71 2.63 -10.64 -0.26
CA TRP A 71 3.16 -9.29 -0.16
C TRP A 71 3.58 -8.94 1.25
N THR A 72 4.55 -8.03 1.36
CA THR A 72 4.98 -7.41 2.61
C THR A 72 5.02 -5.92 2.40
N LEU A 73 4.39 -5.17 3.30
CA LEU A 73 4.38 -3.71 3.23
C LEU A 73 5.66 -3.16 3.84
N LEU A 74 6.30 -2.26 3.12
CA LEU A 74 7.49 -1.53 3.57
C LEU A 74 7.11 -0.06 3.76
N LEU A 75 7.36 0.47 4.94
CA LEU A 75 7.17 1.88 5.25
C LEU A 75 8.51 2.43 5.68
N GLN A 76 9.01 3.46 4.98
CA GLN A 76 10.34 4.04 5.22
C GLN A 76 11.41 2.96 5.26
N ASP A 77 11.35 2.05 4.29
CA ASP A 77 12.27 0.92 4.13
C ASP A 77 12.24 -0.10 5.27
N ARG A 78 11.21 -0.03 6.10
CA ARG A 78 11.03 -0.97 7.22
C ARG A 78 9.91 -1.96 6.90
N GLU A 79 10.19 -3.24 7.06
CA GLU A 79 9.15 -4.25 6.91
C GLU A 79 8.13 -4.12 8.02
N THR A 80 6.85 -4.18 7.65
CA THR A 80 5.75 -4.10 8.60
C THR A 80 4.88 -5.36 8.49
N VAL A 81 3.67 -5.24 7.95
CA VAL A 81 2.74 -6.36 7.89
C VAL A 81 2.82 -7.05 6.53
N SER A 82 2.40 -8.29 6.51
CA SER A 82 2.37 -9.12 5.30
C SER A 82 0.98 -9.70 5.09
N GLY A 83 0.70 -10.10 3.87
CA GLY A 83 -0.56 -10.74 3.55
C GLY A 83 -0.47 -11.49 2.22
N VAL A 84 -1.63 -11.98 1.78
CA VAL A 84 -1.75 -12.73 0.54
C VAL A 84 -2.96 -12.21 -0.21
N PHE A 85 -2.77 -11.92 -1.50
CA PHE A 85 -3.86 -11.61 -2.42
C PHE A 85 -4.16 -12.89 -3.19
N GLU A 86 -5.36 -13.42 -3.07
CA GLU A 86 -5.72 -14.72 -3.63
C GLU A 86 -6.80 -14.66 -4.71
N ASN A 87 -7.14 -13.48 -5.21
CA ASN A 87 -8.11 -13.34 -6.28
C ASN A 87 -7.43 -13.42 -7.63
N GLU A 88 -8.07 -14.11 -8.58
CA GLU A 88 -7.56 -14.17 -9.94
C GLU A 88 -7.84 -12.84 -10.64
N VAL A 89 -6.85 -12.32 -11.35
CA VAL A 89 -6.98 -11.11 -12.16
C VAL A 89 -6.49 -11.39 -13.56
N LEU A 90 -7.36 -11.18 -14.55
CA LEU A 90 -7.01 -11.34 -15.95
C LEU A 90 -6.14 -10.16 -16.38
N LEU A 91 -5.03 -10.47 -17.05
CA LEU A 91 -4.07 -9.46 -17.50
C LEU A 91 -3.93 -9.51 -19.02
N PRO A 92 -4.85 -8.85 -19.75
CA PRO A 92 -4.74 -8.75 -21.22
C PRO A 92 -3.52 -7.90 -21.60
N PRO A 93 -2.85 -8.20 -22.73
CA PRO A 93 -1.71 -7.40 -23.16
C PRO A 93 -2.07 -5.92 -23.32
N GLY A 94 -1.24 -5.05 -22.79
CA GLY A 94 -1.38 -3.61 -22.94
C GLY A 94 -2.47 -2.94 -22.13
N GLN A 95 -3.17 -3.67 -21.25
CA GLN A 95 -4.27 -3.14 -20.45
C GLN A 95 -3.94 -3.24 -18.96
N PRO A 96 -3.58 -2.12 -18.30
CA PRO A 96 -3.31 -2.15 -16.86
C PRO A 96 -4.56 -2.54 -16.08
N GLN A 97 -4.36 -3.35 -15.03
CA GLN A 97 -5.44 -3.80 -14.16
C GLN A 97 -5.16 -3.34 -12.74
N ASP A 98 -6.21 -2.90 -12.05
CA ASP A 98 -6.14 -2.47 -10.66
C ASP A 98 -6.19 -3.70 -9.74
N ILE A 99 -5.23 -3.78 -8.82
CA ILE A 99 -5.19 -4.82 -7.81
C ILE A 99 -5.29 -4.14 -6.45
N PRO A 100 -6.47 -4.16 -5.82
CA PRO A 100 -6.65 -3.52 -4.51
C PRO A 100 -6.21 -4.46 -3.39
N LEU A 101 -5.36 -3.96 -2.50
CA LEU A 101 -4.94 -4.68 -1.30
C LEU A 101 -5.46 -3.95 -0.08
N THR A 102 -6.23 -4.63 0.75
CA THR A 102 -6.69 -4.06 2.02
C THR A 102 -5.63 -4.32 3.08
N ILE A 103 -5.12 -3.26 3.68
CA ILE A 103 -4.01 -3.32 4.61
C ILE A 103 -4.38 -2.67 5.94
N SER A 104 -4.07 -3.34 7.03
CA SER A 104 -4.27 -2.83 8.39
C SER A 104 -3.03 -3.11 9.22
N LEU A 105 -2.58 -2.12 9.97
CA LEU A 105 -1.44 -2.27 10.85
C LEU A 105 -1.60 -1.39 12.09
N ASN A 106 -0.89 -1.76 13.16
CA ASN A 106 -0.79 -0.91 14.33
C ASN A 106 0.51 -0.12 14.21
N LEU A 107 0.39 1.19 13.98
CA LEU A 107 1.53 2.03 13.64
C LEU A 107 2.58 2.08 14.74
N VAL A 108 2.15 2.01 16.02
CA VAL A 108 3.08 2.05 17.16
C VAL A 108 3.90 0.77 17.32
N ASP A 109 3.55 -0.31 16.62
CA ASP A 109 4.37 -1.52 16.64
C ASP A 109 5.66 -1.35 15.84
N PHE A 110 5.68 -0.38 14.92
CA PHE A 110 6.79 -0.19 13.99
C PHE A 110 7.49 1.16 14.12
N PHE A 111 6.82 2.15 14.68
CA PHE A 111 7.35 3.52 14.77
C PHE A 111 7.09 4.10 16.15
N GLU A 112 8.01 4.95 16.60
CA GLU A 112 7.91 5.68 17.86
C GLU A 112 7.66 7.15 17.59
N GLY A 113 7.03 7.83 18.54
CA GLY A 113 6.81 9.27 18.45
C GLY A 113 5.56 9.69 19.18
N SER A 114 5.33 11.00 19.23
CA SER A 114 4.10 11.57 19.78
C SER A 114 2.95 11.33 18.82
N ALA A 115 1.72 11.59 19.30
CA ALA A 115 0.54 11.50 18.45
C ALA A 115 0.68 12.41 17.22
N GLN A 116 1.24 13.61 17.38
CA GLN A 116 1.48 14.51 16.27
C GLN A 116 2.48 13.94 15.28
N ASP A 117 3.60 13.39 15.77
CA ASP A 117 4.62 12.79 14.91
C ASP A 117 4.05 11.63 14.08
N LEU A 118 3.25 10.78 14.72
CA LEU A 118 2.68 9.61 14.05
C LEU A 118 1.57 10.00 13.07
N LEU A 119 0.80 11.03 13.37
CA LEU A 119 -0.15 11.56 12.40
C LEU A 119 0.57 12.10 11.16
N GLU A 120 1.63 12.87 11.36
CA GLU A 120 2.38 13.44 10.24
C GLU A 120 3.03 12.35 9.40
N LEU A 121 3.51 11.28 10.05
CA LEU A 121 4.03 10.11 9.34
C LEU A 121 2.92 9.46 8.50
N ALA A 122 1.74 9.26 9.08
CA ALA A 122 0.62 8.64 8.37
C ALA A 122 0.16 9.49 7.18
N LEU A 123 0.16 10.81 7.32
CA LEU A 123 -0.17 11.71 6.23
C LEU A 123 0.85 11.64 5.10
N SER A 124 2.12 11.54 5.43
CA SER A 124 3.19 11.37 4.44
C SER A 124 3.03 10.05 3.68
N ILE A 125 2.76 8.97 4.39
CA ILE A 125 2.52 7.66 3.78
C ILE A 125 1.31 7.71 2.88
N ALA A 126 0.23 8.33 3.32
CA ALA A 126 -1.00 8.45 2.53
C ALA A 126 -0.83 9.27 1.26
N GLY A 127 0.23 10.06 1.19
CA GLY A 127 0.47 10.94 0.04
C GLY A 127 -0.43 12.16 0.07
N ALA A 128 -0.62 12.75 1.25
CA ALA A 128 -1.43 13.96 1.38
C ALA A 128 -0.95 15.01 0.38
N GLY A 129 -1.84 15.43 -0.50
CA GLY A 129 -1.52 16.40 -1.53
C GLY A 129 -0.75 15.85 -2.71
N GLY A 130 -0.58 14.54 -2.84
CA GLY A 130 0.17 13.96 -3.94
C GLY A 130 0.29 12.45 -3.87
N ALA A 131 1.40 11.93 -4.39
CA ALA A 131 1.66 10.49 -4.41
C ALA A 131 2.13 9.99 -3.04
N PRO A 132 1.85 8.72 -2.69
CA PRO A 132 2.36 8.12 -1.46
C PRO A 132 3.88 8.20 -1.39
N LYS A 133 4.42 8.46 -0.20
CA LYS A 133 5.88 8.58 0.01
C LYS A 133 6.35 7.47 0.93
N ASP A 134 7.54 6.96 0.62
CA ASP A 134 8.21 5.96 1.46
C ASP A 134 7.37 4.72 1.67
N VAL A 135 6.56 4.36 0.66
CA VAL A 135 5.72 3.17 0.66
C VAL A 135 6.17 2.26 -0.47
N ALA A 136 6.40 1.02 -0.14
CA ALA A 136 6.72 -0.01 -1.13
C ALA A 136 6.08 -1.32 -0.73
N LEU A 137 5.93 -2.21 -1.69
CA LEU A 137 5.49 -3.58 -1.43
C LEU A 137 6.54 -4.52 -1.98
N ARG A 138 6.95 -5.47 -1.16
CA ARG A 138 7.76 -6.59 -1.62
C ARG A 138 6.80 -7.72 -1.90
N ALA A 139 6.77 -8.22 -3.12
CA ALA A 139 5.75 -9.14 -3.54
C ALA A 139 6.31 -10.31 -4.35
N THR A 140 5.65 -11.45 -4.24
CA THR A 140 5.98 -12.64 -5.02
C THR A 140 4.73 -13.06 -5.79
N PRO A 141 4.54 -12.56 -7.03
CA PRO A 141 3.39 -12.95 -7.83
C PRO A 141 3.49 -14.37 -8.35
N VAL A 142 2.34 -15.02 -8.50
CA VAL A 142 2.21 -16.28 -9.24
C VAL A 142 1.32 -16.00 -10.44
N ILE A 143 1.88 -16.15 -11.63
CA ILE A 143 1.23 -15.82 -12.90
C ILE A 143 0.96 -17.10 -13.67
N ASN A 144 -0.26 -17.29 -14.16
CA ASN A 144 -0.59 -18.38 -15.04
C ASN A 144 -0.36 -17.95 -16.49
N THR A 145 0.40 -18.77 -17.21
CA THR A 145 0.71 -18.52 -18.63
C THR A 145 0.32 -19.75 -19.44
N PRO A 146 0.36 -19.68 -20.78
CA PRO A 146 0.10 -20.87 -21.59
C PRO A 146 1.04 -22.05 -21.31
N LEU A 147 2.20 -21.78 -20.70
CA LEU A 147 3.13 -22.82 -20.31
C LEU A 147 2.89 -23.30 -18.86
N GLY A 148 1.87 -22.80 -18.19
CA GLY A 148 1.53 -23.15 -16.82
C GLY A 148 1.82 -22.05 -15.84
N PRO A 149 1.58 -22.29 -14.54
CA PRO A 149 1.83 -21.30 -13.51
C PRO A 149 3.33 -21.05 -13.33
N ILE A 150 3.70 -19.77 -13.21
CA ILE A 150 5.07 -19.33 -12.96
C ILE A 150 5.09 -18.51 -11.69
N ARG A 151 5.85 -18.96 -10.70
CA ARG A 151 6.10 -18.18 -9.49
C ARG A 151 7.40 -17.43 -9.66
N TYR A 152 7.41 -16.17 -9.33
CA TYR A 152 8.63 -15.37 -9.37
C TYR A 152 9.65 -15.99 -8.40
N PRO A 153 10.88 -16.26 -8.85
CA PRO A 153 11.89 -16.93 -8.01
C PRO A 153 12.37 -16.07 -6.85
N GLN A 154 12.23 -14.74 -6.97
CA GLN A 154 12.60 -13.80 -5.93
C GLN A 154 11.53 -12.74 -5.80
N PRO A 155 11.30 -12.21 -4.59
CA PRO A 155 10.35 -11.12 -4.41
C PRO A 155 10.77 -9.90 -5.23
N ILE A 156 9.79 -9.20 -5.78
CA ILE A 156 10.00 -7.92 -6.46
C ILE A 156 9.59 -6.79 -5.53
N THR A 157 10.21 -5.63 -5.71
CA THR A 157 9.84 -4.43 -4.96
C THR A 157 8.98 -3.54 -5.84
N ILE A 158 7.76 -3.28 -5.38
CA ILE A 158 6.79 -2.48 -6.11
C ILE A 158 6.78 -1.08 -5.50
N LEU A 159 7.13 -0.07 -6.33
CA LEU A 159 7.23 1.30 -5.91
C LEU A 159 6.15 2.15 -6.55
N ASN A 160 6.02 3.37 -6.03
CA ASN A 160 5.15 4.36 -6.63
C ASN A 160 5.63 4.68 -8.05
N ARG A 161 4.69 4.74 -8.98
CA ARG A 161 4.99 4.91 -10.40
C ARG A 161 5.67 6.25 -10.70
N GLU A 162 5.25 7.31 -10.02
CA GLU A 162 5.84 8.64 -10.25
C GLU A 162 7.30 8.70 -9.87
N VAL A 163 7.67 8.01 -8.79
CA VAL A 163 9.06 7.94 -8.38
C VAL A 163 9.89 7.20 -9.42
N GLY A 164 9.33 6.14 -9.99
CA GLY A 164 10.02 5.34 -11.01
C GLY A 164 10.21 6.05 -12.33
N ASN A 165 9.48 7.13 -12.58
CA ASN A 165 9.55 7.90 -13.84
C ASN A 165 10.51 9.06 -13.79
N GLN A 166 11.23 9.24 -12.72
CA GLN A 166 12.16 10.36 -12.57
C GLN A 166 13.47 10.11 -13.30
#